data_008ae16758905f0a25b7b5014064118c
#
_entry.id   008ae16758905f0a25b7b5014064118c
#
_cell.length_a   1.000
_cell.length_b   1.000
_cell.length_c   1.000
_cell.angle_alpha   90.00
_cell.angle_beta   90.00
_cell.angle_gamma   90.00
#
_symmetry.space_group_name_H-M   'P 1'
#
loop_
_entity.id
_entity.type
_entity.pdbx_description
1 polymer ?
#
loop_
_entity_poly.entity_id
_entity_poly.type
_entity_poly.pdbx_seq_one_letter_code
_entity_poly.pdbx_strand_id
1 'polypeptide(L)' 'MADAKREFWEKKLAENQHILDMIDSGPCIAGDGSVIDAETIAEMRTWAVRRVAECAARIDERASLGGNV' A
#
# COMPACT_ATOMS: atom_id res chain seq x y z
N MET A 1 -18.41 14.70 -9.97
CA MET A 1 -17.50 15.27 -8.97
C MET A 1 -16.51 14.22 -8.50
N ALA A 2 -15.26 14.62 -8.34
CA ALA A 2 -14.24 13.70 -7.84
C ALA A 2 -14.50 13.38 -6.36
N ASP A 3 -14.37 12.12 -6.01
CA ASP A 3 -14.45 11.70 -4.62
C ASP A 3 -13.06 11.83 -3.99
N ALA A 4 -12.84 12.87 -3.20
CA ALA A 4 -11.56 13.16 -2.58
C ALA A 4 -11.08 12.02 -1.66
N LYS A 5 -12.01 11.34 -0.99
CA LYS A 5 -11.65 10.20 -0.15
C LYS A 5 -11.21 9.00 -0.98
N ARG A 6 -11.86 8.77 -2.10
CA ARG A 6 -11.47 7.70 -3.02
C ARG A 6 -10.07 7.97 -3.57
N GLU A 7 -9.80 9.20 -3.99
CA GLU A 7 -8.48 9.60 -4.49
C GLU A 7 -7.41 9.41 -3.42
N PHE A 8 -7.72 9.75 -2.17
CA PHE A 8 -6.83 9.53 -1.04
C PHE A 8 -6.47 8.05 -0.90
N TRP A 9 -7.48 7.17 -0.94
CA TRP A 9 -7.26 5.73 -0.79
C TRP A 9 -6.53 5.13 -2.00
N GLU A 10 -6.81 5.62 -3.20
CA GLU A 10 -6.10 5.19 -4.40
C GLU A 10 -4.62 5.56 -4.33
N LYS A 11 -4.33 6.74 -3.83
CA LYS A 11 -2.96 7.19 -3.63
C LYS A 11 -2.24 6.33 -2.59
N LYS A 12 -2.90 6.05 -1.48
CA LYS A 12 -2.34 5.19 -0.43
C LYS A 12 -2.11 3.77 -0.94
N LEU A 13 -3.03 3.26 -1.73
CA LEU A 13 -2.87 1.95 -2.36
C LEU A 13 -1.62 1.91 -3.23
N ALA A 14 -1.46 2.91 -4.09
CA ALA A 14 -0.29 2.99 -4.98
C ALA A 14 1.01 3.09 -4.19
N GLU A 15 1.04 3.89 -3.11
CA GLU A 15 2.22 4.02 -2.25
C GLU A 15 2.60 2.70 -1.61
N ASN A 16 1.62 1.96 -1.10
CA ASN A 16 1.88 0.67 -0.45
C ASN A 16 2.27 -0.42 -1.45
N GLN A 17 1.68 -0.41 -2.65
CA GLN A 17 2.09 -1.31 -3.73
C GLN A 17 3.52 -1.04 -4.15
N HIS A 18 3.92 0.23 -4.19
CA HIS A 18 5.29 0.61 -4.49
C HIS A 18 6.27 0.06 -3.43
N ILE A 19 5.89 0.10 -2.15
CA ILE A 19 6.69 -0.48 -1.08
C ILE A 19 6.89 -1.99 -1.33
N LEU A 20 5.83 -2.69 -1.68
CA LEU A 20 5.93 -4.13 -1.99
C LEU A 20 6.82 -4.40 -3.19
N ASP A 21 6.71 -3.58 -4.23
CA ASP A 21 7.57 -3.70 -5.41
C ASP A 21 9.04 -3.50 -5.06
N MET A 22 9.33 -2.53 -4.20
CA MET A 22 10.70 -2.27 -3.74
C MET A 22 11.24 -3.46 -2.95
N ILE A 23 10.43 -4.05 -2.08
CA ILE A 23 10.82 -5.23 -1.29
C ILE A 23 11.11 -6.41 -2.21
N ASP A 24 10.29 -6.61 -3.24
CA ASP A 24 10.42 -7.75 -4.16
C ASP A 24 11.55 -7.57 -5.18
N SER A 25 11.96 -6.35 -5.47
CA SER A 25 12.96 -6.10 -6.52
C SER A 25 14.40 -6.25 -6.06
N GLY A 26 14.66 -6.48 -4.78
CA GLY A 26 16.03 -6.73 -4.32
C GLY A 26 16.25 -6.29 -2.88
N PRO A 27 17.51 -6.25 -2.44
CA PRO A 27 17.84 -5.85 -1.07
C PRO A 27 17.38 -4.44 -0.77
N CYS A 28 16.74 -4.27 0.39
CA CYS A 28 16.31 -2.97 0.87
C CYS A 28 17.46 -2.30 1.61
N ILE A 29 17.67 -1.02 1.32
CA ILE A 29 18.73 -0.24 1.95
C ILE A 29 18.08 0.90 2.71
N ALA A 30 18.44 1.04 3.99
CA ALA A 30 17.96 2.13 4.82
C ALA A 30 18.61 3.46 4.40
N GLY A 31 18.04 4.57 4.88
CA GLY A 31 18.52 5.89 4.53
C GLY A 31 19.97 6.16 4.91
N ASP A 32 20.51 5.44 5.88
CA ASP A 32 21.91 5.53 6.32
C ASP A 32 22.86 4.64 5.51
N GLY A 33 22.34 3.91 4.51
CA GLY A 33 23.12 3.02 3.66
C GLY A 33 23.24 1.59 4.19
N SER A 34 22.69 1.28 5.36
CA SER A 34 22.73 -0.08 5.89
C SER A 34 21.71 -0.97 5.22
N VAL A 35 22.02 -2.25 5.11
CA VAL A 35 21.09 -3.24 4.54
C VAL A 35 20.06 -3.62 5.60
N ILE A 36 18.79 -3.58 5.24
CA ILE A 36 17.71 -3.98 6.14
C ILE A 36 17.68 -5.52 6.19
N ASP A 37 17.60 -6.06 7.40
CA ASP A 37 17.62 -7.51 7.58
C ASP A 37 16.31 -8.18 7.11
N ALA A 38 16.40 -9.50 6.87
CA ALA A 38 15.28 -10.27 6.33
C ALA A 38 14.05 -10.25 7.25
N GLU A 39 14.26 -10.23 8.55
CA GLU A 39 13.17 -10.20 9.53
C GLU A 39 12.39 -8.89 9.44
N THR A 40 13.10 -7.78 9.38
CA THR A 40 12.50 -6.46 9.23
C THR A 40 11.76 -6.34 7.90
N ILE A 41 12.36 -6.87 6.82
CA ILE A 41 11.73 -6.89 5.50
C ILE A 41 10.42 -7.70 5.55
N ALA A 42 10.41 -8.84 6.22
CA ALA A 42 9.22 -9.67 6.37
C ALA A 42 8.11 -8.92 7.11
N GLU A 43 8.46 -8.17 8.16
CA GLU A 43 7.50 -7.36 8.90
C GLU A 43 6.94 -6.24 8.03
N MET A 44 7.80 -5.57 7.29
CA MET A 44 7.39 -4.51 6.35
C MET A 44 6.46 -5.04 5.28
N ARG A 45 6.76 -6.22 4.75
CA ARG A 45 5.92 -6.87 3.75
C ARG A 45 4.53 -7.17 4.32
N THR A 46 4.46 -7.76 5.51
CA THR A 46 3.21 -8.07 6.19
C THR A 46 2.37 -6.81 6.39
N TRP A 47 3.00 -5.75 6.86
CA TRP A 47 2.36 -4.48 7.06
C TRP A 47 1.84 -3.87 5.75
N ALA A 48 2.67 -3.89 4.71
CA ALA A 48 2.29 -3.33 3.42
C ALA A 48 1.13 -4.12 2.77
N VAL A 49 1.16 -5.44 2.86
CA VAL A 49 0.07 -6.29 2.36
C VAL A 49 -1.25 -5.95 3.05
N ARG A 50 -1.23 -5.77 4.37
CA ARG A 50 -2.42 -5.36 5.13
C ARG A 50 -2.94 -4.01 4.66
N ARG A 51 -2.04 -3.06 4.45
CA ARG A 51 -2.41 -1.71 4.01
C ARG A 51 -3.01 -1.74 2.62
N VAL A 52 -2.42 -2.51 1.71
CA VAL A 52 -2.96 -2.67 0.35
C VAL A 52 -4.37 -3.25 0.41
N ALA A 53 -4.59 -4.29 1.21
CA ALA A 53 -5.90 -4.90 1.36
C ALA A 53 -6.92 -3.93 1.94
N GLU A 54 -6.53 -3.15 2.95
CA GLU A 54 -7.39 -2.13 3.55
C GLU A 54 -7.76 -1.04 2.56
N CYS A 55 -6.78 -0.53 1.83
CA CYS A 55 -7.01 0.51 0.83
C CYS A 55 -7.94 0.01 -0.29
N ALA A 56 -7.70 -1.20 -0.77
CA ALA A 56 -8.55 -1.82 -1.80
C ALA A 56 -9.99 -1.99 -1.31
N ALA A 57 -10.17 -2.42 -0.06
CA ALA A 57 -11.49 -2.58 0.53
C ALA A 57 -12.22 -1.23 0.65
N ARG A 58 -11.51 -0.18 1.02
CA ARG A 58 -12.09 1.17 1.12
C ARG A 58 -12.52 1.71 -0.24
N ILE A 59 -11.70 1.49 -1.26
CA ILE A 59 -12.01 1.92 -2.62
C ILE A 59 -13.25 1.16 -3.13
N ASP A 60 -13.27 -0.15 -2.91
CA ASP A 60 -14.37 -1.01 -3.34
C ASP A 60 -15.68 -0.65 -2.64
N GLU A 61 -15.62 -0.38 -1.33
CA GLU A 61 -16.76 0.07 -0.55
C GLU A 61 -17.36 1.35 -1.12
N ARG A 62 -16.53 2.31 -1.46
CA ARG A 62 -16.98 3.57 -2.03
C ARG A 62 -17.55 3.41 -3.43
N ALA A 63 -16.96 2.57 -4.24
CA ALA A 63 -17.47 2.27 -5.57
C ALA A 63 -18.86 1.61 -5.48
N SER A 64 -19.02 0.70 -4.53
CA SER A 64 -20.29 0.03 -4.27
C SER A 64 -21.38 1.01 -3.84
N LEU A 65 -21.05 1.92 -2.93
CA LEU A 65 -22.00 2.94 -2.48
C LEU A 65 -22.40 3.88 -3.63
N GLY A 66 -21.44 4.26 -4.45
CA GLY A 66 -21.71 5.08 -5.63
C GLY A 66 -22.55 4.37 -6.67
N GLY A 67 -22.36 3.06 -6.82
CA GLY A 67 -23.07 2.27 -7.80
C GLY A 67 -24.52 2.01 -7.47
N ASN A 68 -24.92 2.22 -6.24
CA ASN A 68 -26.29 1.94 -5.78
C ASN A 68 -27.24 3.13 -5.85
N VAL A 69 -26.78 4.22 -6.39
CA VAL A 69 -27.61 5.43 -6.50
C VAL A 69 -28.42 5.42 -7.77
#